data_5c2ce03fd5da42acbb04b1bade8072e7
#
_entry.id   5c2ce03fd5da42acbb04b1bade8072e7
#
_cell.length_a   1.000
_cell.length_b   1.000
_cell.length_c   1.000
_cell.angle_alpha   90.00
_cell.angle_beta   90.00
_cell.angle_gamma   90.00
#
_symmetry.space_group_name_H-M   'P 1'
#
loop_
_entity.id
_entity.type
_entity.pdbx_description
1 polymer ?
#
loop_
_entity_poly.entity_id
_entity_poly.type
_entity_poly.pdbx_seq_one_letter_code
_entity_poly.pdbx_strand_id
1 'polypeptide(L)'
;MKIGVYPGTFDPVTNGHLDIIKRSSHLFDKLYVLVANNMNKNTLFTTEERVSLLKETLKDYQNIVVVTSKLLTVEFAKSVKAEAMIRGSVSYTHLRAHETSAHL
;
A
#
# COMPACT_ATOMS: atom_id res chain seq x y z
N MET A 1 5.98 -12.12 -11.79
CA MET A 1 6.30 -10.88 -11.07
C MET A 1 5.56 -10.85 -9.74
N LYS A 2 6.28 -10.62 -8.68
CA LYS A 2 5.66 -10.51 -7.35
C LYS A 2 5.22 -9.09 -7.10
N ILE A 3 3.95 -8.90 -6.89
CA ILE A 3 3.38 -7.58 -6.64
C ILE A 3 2.71 -7.59 -5.27
N GLY A 4 3.05 -6.59 -4.46
CA GLY A 4 2.42 -6.39 -3.16
C GLY A 4 1.69 -5.07 -3.10
N VAL A 5 0.75 -4.96 -2.17
CA VAL A 5 0.01 -3.73 -1.93
C VAL A 5 0.06 -3.42 -0.43
N TYR A 6 0.45 -2.22 -0.10
CA TYR A 6 0.44 -1.75 1.28
C TYR A 6 -0.55 -0.60 1.39
N PRO A 7 -1.74 -0.87 1.88
CA PRO A 7 -2.75 0.17 2.02
C PRO A 7 -2.63 0.90 3.34
N GLY A 8 -2.99 2.14 3.36
CA GLY A 8 -3.00 2.92 4.59
C GLY A 8 -3.48 4.33 4.36
N THR A 9 -3.70 5.03 5.46
CA THR A 9 -4.09 6.43 5.39
C THR A 9 -2.88 7.34 5.22
N PHE A 10 -1.80 7.02 5.94
CA PHE A 10 -0.54 7.78 5.87
C PHE A 10 -0.75 9.28 6.10
N ASP A 11 -1.31 9.63 7.24
CA ASP A 11 -1.76 10.98 7.50
C ASP A 11 -1.13 11.55 8.79
N PRO A 12 0.15 11.87 8.76
CA PRO A 12 1.13 11.65 7.71
C PRO A 12 1.78 10.28 7.80
N VAL A 13 2.66 10.00 6.85
CA VAL A 13 3.49 8.80 6.93
C VAL A 13 4.44 8.93 8.13
N THR A 14 4.65 7.81 8.82
CA THR A 14 5.54 7.77 9.97
C THR A 14 6.77 6.91 9.66
N ASN A 15 7.75 6.96 10.56
CA ASN A 15 8.92 6.10 10.41
C ASN A 15 8.56 4.62 10.45
N GLY A 16 7.52 4.27 11.22
CA GLY A 16 7.02 2.90 11.24
C GLY A 16 6.51 2.46 9.88
N HIS A 17 5.73 3.33 9.24
CA HIS A 17 5.25 3.05 7.87
C HIS A 17 6.42 2.90 6.91
N LEU A 18 7.40 3.80 7.00
CA LEU A 18 8.54 3.75 6.10
C LEU A 18 9.36 2.49 6.29
N ASP A 19 9.50 2.03 7.51
CA ASP A 19 10.22 0.81 7.79
C ASP A 19 9.53 -0.38 7.13
N ILE A 20 8.22 -0.47 7.27
CA ILE A 20 7.44 -1.54 6.64
C ILE A 20 7.58 -1.49 5.13
N ILE A 21 7.47 -0.30 4.57
CA ILE A 21 7.58 -0.12 3.12
C ILE A 21 8.94 -0.58 2.61
N LYS A 22 10.01 -0.16 3.29
CA LYS A 22 11.35 -0.52 2.89
C LYS A 22 11.59 -2.02 2.96
N ARG A 23 11.16 -2.64 4.04
CA ARG A 23 11.31 -4.09 4.19
C ARG A 23 10.52 -4.83 3.13
N SER A 24 9.28 -4.39 2.93
CA SER A 24 8.39 -5.05 1.97
C SER A 24 8.90 -4.89 0.55
N SER A 25 9.53 -3.78 0.24
CA SER A 25 10.02 -3.55 -1.12
C SER A 25 11.04 -4.59 -1.56
N HIS A 26 11.73 -5.20 -0.60
CA HIS A 26 12.69 -6.26 -0.92
C HIS A 26 12.03 -7.61 -1.18
N LEU A 27 10.78 -7.74 -0.81
CA LEU A 27 10.05 -9.00 -0.97
C LEU A 27 9.28 -9.07 -2.28
N PHE A 28 9.08 -7.94 -2.93
CA PHE A 28 8.25 -7.86 -4.12
C PHE A 28 9.01 -7.20 -5.26
N ASP A 29 8.68 -7.61 -6.46
CA ASP A 29 9.21 -6.93 -7.65
C ASP A 29 8.62 -5.54 -7.77
N LYS A 30 7.38 -5.38 -7.31
CA LYS A 30 6.71 -4.10 -7.33
C LYS A 30 5.81 -3.99 -6.11
N LEU A 31 5.90 -2.86 -5.43
CA LEU A 31 5.08 -2.60 -4.25
C LEU A 31 4.25 -1.35 -4.49
N TYR A 32 2.94 -1.51 -4.43
CA TYR A 32 2.02 -0.39 -4.48
C TYR A 32 1.75 0.10 -3.07
N VAL A 33 2.03 1.36 -2.81
CA VAL A 33 1.63 2.00 -1.57
C VAL A 33 0.31 2.71 -1.87
N LEU A 34 -0.77 2.16 -1.36
CA LEU A 34 -2.11 2.61 -1.69
C LEU A 34 -2.61 3.55 -0.61
N VAL A 35 -2.64 4.82 -0.95
CA VAL A 35 -3.10 5.87 -0.03
C VAL A 35 -4.61 5.92 -0.04
N ALA A 36 -5.22 5.80 1.14
CA ALA A 36 -6.67 5.83 1.25
C ALA A 36 -7.22 7.18 0.81
N ASN A 37 -8.16 7.14 -0.11
CA ASN A 37 -8.85 8.32 -0.59
C ASN A 37 -10.23 8.34 0.04
N ASN A 38 -10.28 8.76 1.29
CA ASN A 38 -11.52 8.71 2.05
C ASN A 38 -12.05 10.12 2.27
N MET A 39 -13.07 10.45 1.53
CA MET A 39 -13.61 11.81 1.53
C MET A 39 -14.41 12.14 2.78
N ASN A 40 -14.80 11.14 3.54
CA ASN A 40 -15.65 11.35 4.70
C ASN A 40 -14.89 11.46 6.01
N LYS A 41 -13.58 11.37 5.97
CA LYS A 41 -12.79 11.45 7.18
C LYS A 41 -12.04 12.76 7.26
N ASN A 42 -11.93 13.25 8.49
CA ASN A 42 -11.10 14.42 8.75
C ASN A 42 -9.67 13.98 8.81
N THR A 43 -8.91 14.30 7.80
CA THR A 43 -7.50 13.99 7.77
C THR A 43 -6.69 15.26 8.01
N LEU A 44 -5.47 15.09 8.47
CA LEU A 44 -4.57 16.24 8.67
C LEU A 44 -4.12 16.80 7.34
N PHE A 45 -3.94 15.93 6.36
CA PHE A 45 -3.47 16.32 5.04
C PHE A 45 -4.44 15.81 3.99
N THR A 46 -4.51 16.52 2.89
CA THR A 46 -5.32 16.06 1.76
C THR A 46 -4.71 14.80 1.17
N THR A 47 -5.50 14.08 0.38
CA THR A 47 -4.99 12.90 -0.32
C THR A 47 -3.79 13.27 -1.18
N GLU A 48 -3.87 14.40 -1.88
CA GLU A 48 -2.78 14.84 -2.75
C GLU A 48 -1.52 15.14 -1.96
N GLU A 49 -1.66 15.78 -0.81
CA GLU A 49 -0.52 16.07 0.05
C GLU A 49 0.12 14.79 0.56
N ARG A 50 -0.69 13.83 0.97
CA ARG A 50 -0.18 12.56 1.48
C ARG A 50 0.55 11.78 0.39
N VAL A 51 0.00 11.75 -0.80
CA VAL A 51 0.64 11.10 -1.94
C VAL A 51 1.96 11.79 -2.27
N SER A 52 1.96 13.10 -2.31
CA SER A 52 3.17 13.88 -2.59
C SER A 52 4.28 13.61 -1.60
N LEU A 53 3.95 13.59 -0.32
CA LEU A 53 4.93 13.33 0.72
C LEU A 53 5.54 11.95 0.58
N LEU A 54 4.70 10.96 0.28
CA LEU A 54 5.20 9.60 0.10
C LEU A 54 6.08 9.48 -1.14
N LYS A 55 5.67 10.10 -2.24
CA LYS A 55 6.46 10.06 -3.46
C LYS A 55 7.83 10.70 -3.25
N GLU A 56 7.86 11.82 -2.56
CA GLU A 56 9.12 12.49 -2.28
C GLU A 56 10.02 11.65 -1.39
N THR A 57 9.44 11.06 -0.36
CA THR A 57 10.18 10.26 0.60
C THR A 57 10.71 8.97 -0.03
N LEU A 58 9.97 8.39 -0.96
CA LEU A 58 10.29 7.10 -1.54
C LEU A 58 10.85 7.19 -2.95
N LYS A 59 11.28 8.37 -3.35
CA LYS A 59 11.73 8.60 -4.72
C LYS A 59 12.95 7.77 -5.13
N ASP A 60 13.72 7.31 -4.16
CA ASP A 60 14.90 6.50 -4.44
C ASP A 60 14.58 5.02 -4.65
N TYR A 61 13.35 4.64 -4.46
CA TYR A 61 12.92 3.25 -4.60
C TYR A 61 12.20 3.07 -5.91
N GLN A 62 12.85 2.42 -6.85
CA GLN A 62 12.31 2.29 -8.20
C GLN A 62 11.14 1.32 -8.29
N ASN A 63 11.05 0.38 -7.37
CA ASN A 63 9.99 -0.63 -7.41
C ASN A 63 8.79 -0.27 -6.54
N ILE A 64 8.75 0.92 -5.98
CA ILE A 64 7.63 1.38 -5.17
C ILE A 64 6.80 2.38 -5.97
N VAL A 65 5.50 2.14 -6.04
CA VAL A 65 4.57 3.02 -6.74
C VAL A 65 3.55 3.53 -5.74
N VAL A 66 3.47 4.84 -5.57
CA VAL A 66 2.51 5.46 -4.65
C VAL A 66 1.27 5.82 -5.46
N VAL A 67 0.13 5.29 -5.06
CA VAL A 67 -1.12 5.48 -5.79
C VAL A 67 -2.27 5.72 -4.83
N THR A 68 -3.36 6.20 -5.38
CA THR A 68 -4.63 6.26 -4.67
C THR A 68 -5.68 5.65 -5.59
N SER A 69 -6.77 5.17 -5.02
CA SER A 69 -7.80 4.52 -5.82
C SER A 69 -9.16 4.71 -5.15
N LYS A 70 -10.20 4.74 -5.97
CA LYS A 70 -11.57 4.76 -5.49
C LYS A 70 -12.09 3.36 -5.23
N LEU A 71 -11.37 2.36 -5.65
CA LEU A 71 -11.74 0.97 -5.43
C LEU A 71 -11.50 0.60 -3.97
N LEU A 72 -12.21 -0.43 -3.52
CA LEU A 72 -11.88 -1.04 -2.25
C LEU A 72 -10.47 -1.62 -2.33
N THR A 73 -9.82 -1.72 -1.20
CA THR A 73 -8.43 -2.20 -1.16
C THR A 73 -8.26 -3.54 -1.84
N VAL A 74 -9.14 -4.48 -1.55
CA VAL A 74 -9.06 -5.81 -2.16
C VAL A 74 -9.29 -5.74 -3.66
N GLU A 75 -10.21 -4.91 -4.09
CA GLU A 75 -10.48 -4.74 -5.51
C GLU A 75 -9.29 -4.15 -6.23
N PHE A 76 -8.64 -3.16 -5.62
CA PHE A 76 -7.43 -2.60 -6.20
C PHE A 76 -6.34 -3.66 -6.31
N ALA A 77 -6.15 -4.41 -5.24
CA ALA A 77 -5.12 -5.45 -5.24
C ALA A 77 -5.35 -6.46 -6.35
N LYS A 78 -6.59 -6.85 -6.56
CA LYS A 78 -6.91 -7.78 -7.64
C LYS A 78 -6.67 -7.15 -9.01
N SER A 79 -6.97 -5.87 -9.15
CA SER A 79 -6.82 -5.19 -10.44
C SER A 79 -5.36 -5.12 -10.88
N VAL A 80 -4.42 -5.05 -9.95
CA VAL A 80 -2.99 -5.03 -10.28
C VAL A 80 -2.37 -6.41 -10.19
N LYS A 81 -3.18 -7.43 -9.93
CA LYS A 81 -2.73 -8.81 -9.80
C LYS A 81 -1.71 -8.99 -8.68
N ALA A 82 -1.96 -8.33 -7.57
CA ALA A 82 -1.12 -8.45 -6.40
C ALA A 82 -1.23 -9.86 -5.82
N GLU A 83 -0.11 -10.40 -5.37
CA GLU A 83 -0.18 -11.70 -4.72
C GLU A 83 -0.28 -11.58 -3.21
N ALA A 84 -0.09 -10.39 -2.66
CA ALA A 84 -0.18 -10.21 -1.21
C ALA A 84 -0.54 -8.78 -0.86
N MET A 85 -1.19 -8.62 0.29
CA MET A 85 -1.39 -7.31 0.91
C MET A 85 -0.62 -7.28 2.21
N ILE A 86 0.11 -6.19 2.44
CA ILE A 86 0.85 -6.00 3.67
C ILE A 86 -0.10 -5.37 4.69
N ARG A 87 -0.10 -5.91 5.88
CA ARG A 87 -0.97 -5.43 6.95
C ARG A 87 -0.15 -5.09 8.17
N GLY A 88 -0.33 -3.88 8.64
CA GLY A 88 0.26 -3.46 9.88
C GLY A 88 1.74 -3.69 9.96
N SER A 89 2.21 -4.18 11.07
CA SER A 89 3.62 -4.17 11.37
C SER A 89 4.47 -5.05 10.49
N VAL A 90 4.21 -6.34 10.42
CA VAL A 90 5.08 -7.22 9.66
C VAL A 90 4.34 -8.30 8.89
N SER A 91 3.07 -8.46 9.15
CA SER A 91 2.35 -9.54 8.50
C SER A 91 1.77 -9.10 7.19
N TYR A 92 1.66 -10.03 6.29
CA TYR A 92 0.98 -9.78 5.04
C TYR A 92 0.14 -11.00 4.70
N THR A 93 -0.80 -10.80 3.81
CA THR A 93 -1.76 -11.82 3.44
C THR A 93 -1.62 -12.13 1.97
N HIS A 94 -1.44 -13.41 1.66
CA HIS A 94 -1.42 -13.85 0.26
C HIS A 94 -2.83 -13.87 -0.29
N LEU A 95 -2.99 -13.33 -1.48
CA LEU A 95 -4.30 -13.22 -2.11
C LEU A 95 -4.55 -14.28 -3.16
N ARG A 96 -3.48 -14.75 -3.79
CA ARG A 96 -3.60 -15.61 -4.94
C ARG A 96 -3.91 -17.06 -4.64
N ALA A 97 -3.24 -17.58 -3.66
CA ALA A 97 -3.22 -19.01 -3.46
C ALA A 97 -4.50 -19.54 -2.86
N HIS A 98 -5.29 -18.69 -2.27
CA HIS A 98 -6.43 -19.14 -1.48
C HIS A 98 -7.59 -18.19 -1.58
N GLU A 99 -8.23 -18.16 -2.72
CA GLU A 99 -9.40 -17.32 -2.82
C GLU A 99 -10.50 -17.80 -1.88
N THR A 100 -10.46 -19.05 -1.49
CA THR A 100 -11.46 -19.57 -0.58
C THR A 100 -11.18 -19.25 0.86
N SER A 101 -9.95 -18.91 1.18
CA SER A 101 -9.62 -18.65 2.57
C SER A 101 -9.77 -17.18 2.88
N ALA A 102 -10.88 -16.67 2.66
CA ALA A 102 -11.19 -15.26 2.64
C ALA A 102 -10.97 -14.51 3.95
N HIS A 103 -10.32 -15.06 4.89
CA HIS A 103 -10.04 -14.39 6.14
C HIS A 103 -8.80 -13.53 6.00
N LEU A 104 -8.95 -12.53 5.27
CA LEU A 104 -7.87 -11.56 5.09
C LEU A 104 -7.93 -10.48 6.14
#